data_4dd19546f4087d06601cbadd4fd44b0e
#
_entry.id   4dd19546f4087d06601cbadd4fd44b0e
#
_cell.length_a   1.000
_cell.length_b   1.000
_cell.length_c   1.000
_cell.angle_alpha   90.00
_cell.angle_beta   90.00
_cell.angle_gamma   90.00
#
_symmetry.space_group_name_H-M   'P 1'
#
loop_
_entity.id
_entity.type
_entity.pdbx_description
1 polymer ?
#
loop_
_entity_poly.entity_id
_entity_poly.type
_entity_poly.pdbx_seq_one_letter_code
_entity_poly.pdbx_strand_id
1 'polypeptide(L)'
;DTYRLSVDAETNKLLYTAIIGIVTCEPDKQARRKNMVMIQRHAGTLNWLRKLTPEQINNAAPDIARAMEVLIDLNILKDILTTNKHLSGQRDKQLEQCRWMVEHGARNNMIQAVCYLLVESDIRQIRTELGINSQLGRCGALPLEDQLTVQDYWQRMKETESDTFQRYRQLQEAFPQYDLGRLNAAINGI
;
A
#
# COMPACT_ATOMS: atom_id res chain seq x y z
N ASP A 1 0.42 -24.23 14.85
CA ASP A 1 -0.76 -24.98 14.38
C ASP A 1 -0.76 -25.00 12.85
N THR A 2 -0.72 -26.20 12.28
CA THR A 2 -0.66 -26.42 10.83
C THR A 2 -1.97 -27.04 10.37
N TYR A 3 -2.58 -26.50 9.31
CA TYR A 3 -3.82 -27.00 8.74
C TYR A 3 -3.56 -27.72 7.42
N ARG A 4 -4.13 -28.92 7.26
CA ARG A 4 -4.04 -29.72 6.03
C ARG A 4 -5.27 -29.43 5.15
N LEU A 5 -5.06 -28.91 3.96
CA LEU A 5 -6.12 -28.67 2.98
C LEU A 5 -6.21 -29.85 2.00
N SER A 6 -7.43 -30.35 1.81
CA SER A 6 -7.77 -31.19 0.66
C SER A 6 -8.07 -30.26 -0.52
N VAL A 7 -7.35 -30.41 -1.61
CA VAL A 7 -7.37 -29.48 -2.74
C VAL A 7 -8.03 -30.15 -3.95
N ASP A 8 -8.92 -29.44 -4.64
CA ASP A 8 -9.57 -29.92 -5.87
C ASP A 8 -8.66 -29.86 -7.11
N ALA A 9 -9.09 -30.44 -8.23
CA ALA A 9 -8.26 -30.58 -9.44
C ALA A 9 -7.85 -29.22 -10.07
N GLU A 10 -8.65 -28.16 -9.96
CA GLU A 10 -8.34 -26.83 -10.49
C GLU A 10 -7.32 -26.11 -9.63
N THR A 11 -7.49 -26.17 -8.30
CA THR A 11 -6.53 -25.61 -7.34
C THR A 11 -5.18 -26.30 -7.45
N ASN A 12 -5.16 -27.63 -7.76
CA ASN A 12 -3.94 -28.39 -8.01
C ASN A 12 -3.18 -27.92 -9.24
N LYS A 13 -3.88 -27.50 -10.29
CA LYS A 13 -3.26 -26.94 -11.50
C LYS A 13 -2.57 -25.61 -11.22
N LEU A 14 -3.20 -24.76 -10.41
CA LEU A 14 -2.62 -23.49 -9.95
C LEU A 14 -1.40 -23.73 -9.04
N LEU A 15 -1.50 -24.67 -8.11
CA LEU A 15 -0.37 -25.06 -7.23
C LEU A 15 0.80 -25.64 -8.03
N TYR A 16 0.52 -26.50 -9.01
CA TYR A 16 1.54 -27.04 -9.88
C TYR A 16 2.25 -25.94 -10.67
N THR A 17 1.50 -24.99 -11.24
CA THR A 17 2.06 -23.82 -11.94
C THR A 17 2.91 -22.96 -10.99
N ALA A 18 2.46 -22.76 -9.76
CA ALA A 18 3.19 -22.02 -8.73
C ALA A 18 4.50 -22.74 -8.35
N ILE A 19 4.49 -24.08 -8.19
CA ILE A 19 5.68 -24.87 -7.87
C ILE A 19 6.69 -24.81 -9.00
N ILE A 20 6.24 -24.95 -10.26
CA ILE A 20 7.11 -24.79 -11.43
C ILE A 20 7.69 -23.36 -11.45
N GLY A 21 6.88 -22.33 -11.19
CA GLY A 21 7.32 -20.95 -11.07
C GLY A 21 8.40 -20.77 -9.99
N ILE A 22 8.20 -21.35 -8.80
CA ILE A 22 9.17 -21.29 -7.69
C ILE A 22 10.48 -21.99 -8.04
N VAL A 23 10.41 -23.13 -8.74
CA VAL A 23 11.59 -23.92 -9.14
C VAL A 23 12.32 -23.31 -10.33
N THR A 24 11.63 -22.52 -11.18
CA THR A 24 12.20 -21.86 -12.36
C THR A 24 12.62 -20.41 -12.11
N CYS A 25 11.99 -19.71 -11.16
CA CYS A 25 12.45 -18.38 -10.75
C CYS A 25 13.71 -18.47 -9.88
N GLU A 26 14.65 -17.54 -10.07
CA GLU A 26 15.80 -17.42 -9.17
C GLU A 26 15.32 -16.98 -7.77
N PRO A 27 15.36 -17.85 -6.77
CA PRO A 27 14.93 -17.49 -5.42
C PRO A 27 15.93 -16.54 -4.78
N ASP A 28 15.42 -15.67 -3.90
CA ASP A 28 16.21 -14.86 -2.99
C ASP A 28 17.37 -15.65 -2.36
N LYS A 29 18.53 -15.02 -2.22
CA LYS A 29 19.80 -15.66 -1.79
C LYS A 29 19.70 -16.50 -0.52
N GLN A 30 18.75 -16.20 0.36
CA GLN A 30 18.54 -16.89 1.63
C GLN A 30 17.65 -18.15 1.51
N ALA A 31 16.63 -18.12 0.66
CA ALA A 31 15.81 -19.27 0.28
C ALA A 31 16.60 -20.27 -0.58
N ARG A 32 17.55 -19.78 -1.37
CA ARG A 32 18.43 -20.58 -2.24
C ARG A 32 19.23 -21.64 -1.47
N ARG A 33 19.76 -21.34 -0.28
CA ARG A 33 20.57 -22.30 0.50
C ARG A 33 19.76 -23.46 1.08
N LYS A 34 18.56 -23.20 1.59
CA LYS A 34 17.68 -24.25 2.14
C LYS A 34 17.06 -25.14 1.06
N ASN A 35 16.69 -24.54 -0.08
CA ASN A 35 16.05 -25.26 -1.17
C ASN A 35 17.05 -25.98 -2.08
N MET A 36 18.32 -25.58 -2.11
CA MET A 36 19.35 -26.20 -2.99
C MET A 36 19.56 -27.68 -2.71
N VAL A 37 19.62 -28.07 -1.44
CA VAL A 37 19.78 -29.49 -1.05
C VAL A 37 18.58 -30.32 -1.51
N MET A 38 17.36 -29.77 -1.37
CA MET A 38 16.13 -30.42 -1.82
C MET A 38 16.07 -30.49 -3.34
N ILE A 39 16.40 -29.42 -4.04
CA ILE A 39 16.45 -29.34 -5.50
C ILE A 39 17.48 -30.35 -6.06
N GLN A 40 18.66 -30.45 -5.46
CA GLN A 40 19.69 -31.43 -5.88
C GLN A 40 19.23 -32.87 -5.63
N ARG A 41 18.62 -33.15 -4.49
CA ARG A 41 18.10 -34.49 -4.15
C ARG A 41 17.00 -34.96 -5.11
N HIS A 42 16.17 -34.06 -5.58
CA HIS A 42 15.01 -34.34 -6.45
C HIS A 42 15.18 -33.82 -7.88
N ALA A 43 16.42 -33.54 -8.31
CA ALA A 43 16.71 -32.96 -9.62
C ALA A 43 16.14 -33.80 -10.80
N GLY A 44 16.18 -35.12 -10.70
CA GLY A 44 15.58 -36.03 -11.70
C GLY A 44 14.08 -35.83 -11.83
N THR A 45 13.37 -35.82 -10.72
CA THR A 45 11.90 -35.62 -10.69
C THR A 45 11.51 -34.24 -11.21
N LEU A 46 12.23 -33.18 -10.79
CA LEU A 46 11.98 -31.81 -11.22
C LEU A 46 12.25 -31.62 -12.72
N ASN A 47 13.31 -32.25 -13.25
CA ASN A 47 13.60 -32.23 -14.69
C ASN A 47 12.54 -32.99 -15.50
N TRP A 48 12.01 -34.07 -14.97
CA TRP A 48 10.91 -34.79 -15.59
C TRP A 48 9.64 -33.96 -15.61
N LEU A 49 9.27 -33.33 -14.49
CA LEU A 49 8.11 -32.43 -14.41
C LEU A 49 8.18 -31.26 -15.42
N ARG A 50 9.38 -30.72 -15.65
CA ARG A 50 9.59 -29.63 -16.63
C ARG A 50 9.37 -30.06 -18.08
N LYS A 51 9.43 -31.34 -18.36
CA LYS A 51 9.28 -31.89 -19.73
C LYS A 51 7.84 -32.33 -20.03
N LEU A 52 6.93 -32.31 -19.05
CA LEU A 52 5.55 -32.67 -19.26
C LEU A 52 4.83 -31.65 -20.14
N THR A 53 4.08 -32.15 -21.10
CA THR A 53 3.16 -31.32 -21.89
C THR A 53 1.95 -30.90 -21.05
N PRO A 54 1.22 -29.82 -21.42
CA PRO A 54 0.01 -29.41 -20.73
C PRO A 54 -1.04 -30.54 -20.61
N GLU A 55 -1.14 -31.40 -21.60
CA GLU A 55 -2.06 -32.55 -21.58
C GLU A 55 -1.61 -33.62 -20.58
N GLN A 56 -0.32 -33.93 -20.53
CA GLN A 56 0.25 -34.85 -19.54
C GLN A 56 0.11 -34.32 -18.12
N ILE A 57 0.25 -33.00 -17.92
CA ILE A 57 0.02 -32.34 -16.64
C ILE A 57 -1.45 -32.50 -16.20
N ASN A 58 -2.40 -32.24 -17.10
CA ASN A 58 -3.82 -32.40 -16.82
C ASN A 58 -4.19 -33.85 -16.44
N ASN A 59 -3.63 -34.82 -17.12
CA ASN A 59 -3.86 -36.24 -16.87
C ASN A 59 -3.22 -36.71 -15.55
N ALA A 60 -2.05 -36.18 -15.18
CA ALA A 60 -1.34 -36.51 -13.94
C ALA A 60 -1.80 -35.69 -12.72
N ALA A 61 -2.56 -34.61 -12.93
CA ALA A 61 -2.97 -33.69 -11.87
C ALA A 61 -3.64 -34.37 -10.66
N PRO A 62 -4.57 -35.34 -10.85
CA PRO A 62 -5.19 -36.04 -9.72
C PRO A 62 -4.19 -36.86 -8.86
N ASP A 63 -3.18 -37.44 -9.50
CA ASP A 63 -2.17 -38.26 -8.83
C ASP A 63 -1.11 -37.38 -8.15
N ILE A 64 -0.72 -36.30 -8.81
CA ILE A 64 0.15 -35.26 -8.22
C ILE A 64 -0.51 -34.63 -7.00
N ALA A 65 -1.83 -34.40 -7.05
CA ALA A 65 -2.61 -33.88 -5.95
C ALA A 65 -2.52 -34.73 -4.67
N ARG A 66 -2.53 -36.07 -4.82
CA ARG A 66 -2.38 -36.99 -3.71
C ARG A 66 -1.02 -36.93 -3.04
N ALA A 67 -0.01 -36.54 -3.80
CA ALA A 67 1.36 -36.41 -3.31
C ALA A 67 1.66 -35.02 -2.71
N MET A 68 0.76 -34.07 -2.84
CA MET A 68 0.95 -32.71 -2.38
C MET A 68 0.22 -32.45 -1.07
N GLU A 69 0.95 -31.98 -0.08
CA GLU A 69 0.41 -31.39 1.14
C GLU A 69 0.64 -29.88 1.13
N VAL A 70 -0.45 -29.13 1.28
CA VAL A 70 -0.35 -27.69 1.52
C VAL A 70 -0.37 -27.46 3.03
N LEU A 71 0.76 -27.02 3.56
CA LEU A 71 0.90 -26.65 4.95
C LEU A 71 0.71 -25.13 5.07
N ILE A 72 -0.35 -24.74 5.77
CA ILE A 72 -0.60 -23.34 6.10
C ILE A 72 -0.13 -23.10 7.54
N ASP A 73 0.88 -22.27 7.71
CA ASP A 73 1.26 -21.78 9.04
C ASP A 73 0.26 -20.70 9.46
N LEU A 74 -0.63 -21.07 10.37
CA LEU A 74 -1.68 -20.20 10.87
C LEU A 74 -1.13 -19.00 11.68
N ASN A 75 0.08 -19.10 12.24
CA ASN A 75 0.70 -17.99 12.95
C ASN A 75 1.18 -16.95 11.94
N ILE A 76 1.88 -17.36 10.87
CA ILE A 76 2.29 -16.47 9.79
C ILE A 76 1.05 -15.83 9.13
N LEU A 77 0.01 -16.61 8.85
CA LEU A 77 -1.24 -16.09 8.29
C LEU A 77 -1.89 -15.04 9.21
N LYS A 78 -1.95 -15.31 10.52
CA LYS A 78 -2.47 -14.38 11.52
C LYS A 78 -1.67 -13.08 11.53
N ASP A 79 -0.33 -13.15 11.48
CA ASP A 79 0.55 -11.97 11.46
C ASP A 79 0.34 -11.14 10.20
N ILE A 80 0.22 -11.80 9.03
CA ILE A 80 -0.09 -11.12 7.75
C ILE A 80 -1.45 -10.42 7.82
N LEU A 81 -2.49 -11.11 8.29
CA LEU A 81 -3.83 -10.54 8.41
C LEU A 81 -3.90 -9.39 9.41
N THR A 82 -3.17 -9.48 10.53
CA THR A 82 -3.09 -8.43 11.53
C THR A 82 -2.40 -7.19 10.96
N THR A 83 -1.29 -7.36 10.23
CA THR A 83 -0.57 -6.28 9.55
C THR A 83 -1.46 -5.62 8.49
N ASN A 84 -2.14 -6.41 7.65
CA ASN A 84 -3.04 -5.87 6.63
C ASN A 84 -4.23 -5.11 7.24
N LYS A 85 -4.80 -5.59 8.35
CA LYS A 85 -5.87 -4.89 9.08
C LYS A 85 -5.37 -3.56 9.63
N HIS A 86 -4.16 -3.51 10.16
CA HIS A 86 -3.56 -2.27 10.65
C HIS A 86 -3.34 -1.26 9.52
N LEU A 87 -2.79 -1.71 8.38
CA LEU A 87 -2.61 -0.87 7.18
C LEU A 87 -3.94 -0.37 6.61
N SER A 88 -4.99 -1.21 6.61
CA SER A 88 -6.34 -0.81 6.19
C SER A 88 -6.88 0.29 7.09
N GLY A 89 -6.81 0.14 8.41
CA GLY A 89 -7.26 1.16 9.34
C GLY A 89 -6.47 2.49 9.23
N GLN A 90 -5.17 2.42 8.93
CA GLN A 90 -4.37 3.63 8.65
C GLN A 90 -4.79 4.29 7.33
N ARG A 91 -5.08 3.49 6.29
CA ARG A 91 -5.57 4.02 5.01
C ARG A 91 -6.93 4.71 5.17
N ASP A 92 -7.86 4.10 5.91
CA ASP A 92 -9.18 4.69 6.17
C ASP A 92 -9.05 6.04 6.89
N LYS A 93 -8.19 6.12 7.90
CA LYS A 93 -7.86 7.39 8.57
C LYS A 93 -7.30 8.42 7.59
N GLN A 94 -6.41 8.02 6.68
CA GLN A 94 -5.86 8.94 5.68
C GLN A 94 -6.89 9.37 4.62
N LEU A 95 -7.88 8.53 4.29
CA LEU A 95 -9.00 8.92 3.43
C LEU A 95 -9.85 10.02 4.08
N GLU A 96 -10.14 9.93 5.37
CA GLU A 96 -10.85 10.97 6.13
C GLU A 96 -10.02 12.27 6.20
N GLN A 97 -8.72 12.17 6.47
CA GLN A 97 -7.81 13.32 6.46
C GLN A 97 -7.77 13.99 5.09
N CYS A 98 -7.68 13.19 4.02
CA CYS A 98 -7.69 13.69 2.64
C CYS A 98 -9.00 14.41 2.32
N ARG A 99 -10.16 13.86 2.71
CA ARG A 99 -11.47 14.48 2.52
C ARG A 99 -11.51 15.85 3.17
N TRP A 100 -11.12 15.93 4.44
CA TRP A 100 -11.04 17.20 5.16
C TRP A 100 -10.11 18.21 4.49
N MET A 101 -8.92 17.77 4.05
CA MET A 101 -7.96 18.63 3.35
C MET A 101 -8.51 19.17 2.02
N VAL A 102 -9.22 18.33 1.26
CA VAL A 102 -9.86 18.73 0.00
C VAL A 102 -10.94 19.78 0.25
N GLU A 103 -11.78 19.58 1.26
CA GLU A 103 -12.84 20.53 1.65
C GLU A 103 -12.28 21.90 2.02
N HIS A 104 -11.06 21.95 2.61
CA HIS A 104 -10.39 23.18 3.00
C HIS A 104 -9.43 23.73 1.94
N GLY A 105 -9.53 23.26 0.68
CA GLY A 105 -8.79 23.83 -0.45
C GLY A 105 -7.32 23.42 -0.55
N ALA A 106 -6.92 22.31 0.06
CA ALA A 106 -5.57 21.77 -0.06
C ALA A 106 -5.25 21.34 -1.49
N ARG A 107 -4.01 21.52 -1.92
CA ARG A 107 -3.49 21.05 -3.22
C ARG A 107 -3.04 19.57 -3.16
N ASN A 108 -3.01 18.91 -4.32
CA ASN A 108 -2.66 17.49 -4.40
C ASN A 108 -1.27 17.18 -3.81
N ASN A 109 -0.25 18.00 -4.10
CA ASN A 109 1.10 17.82 -3.55
C ASN A 109 1.13 17.90 -2.01
N MET A 110 0.33 18.81 -1.44
CA MET A 110 0.19 18.95 0.00
C MET A 110 -0.51 17.74 0.62
N ILE A 111 -1.60 17.27 -0.01
CA ILE A 111 -2.34 16.08 0.41
C ILE A 111 -1.43 14.84 0.37
N GLN A 112 -0.67 14.64 -0.72
CA GLN A 112 0.26 13.52 -0.86
C GLN A 112 1.38 13.52 0.18
N ALA A 113 1.83 14.71 0.60
CA ALA A 113 2.85 14.84 1.65
C ALA A 113 2.32 14.41 3.05
N VAL A 114 1.02 14.55 3.30
CA VAL A 114 0.37 14.19 4.56
C VAL A 114 -0.21 12.77 4.50
N CYS A 115 -0.91 12.44 3.40
CA CYS A 115 -1.62 11.18 3.20
C CYS A 115 -0.81 10.24 2.29
N TYR A 116 0.33 9.78 2.77
CA TYR A 116 1.33 9.03 1.99
C TYR A 116 0.88 7.63 1.52
N LEU A 117 -0.19 7.07 2.09
CA LEU A 117 -0.80 5.79 1.66
C LEU A 117 -1.79 5.97 0.50
N LEU A 118 -2.14 7.22 0.15
CA LEU A 118 -3.07 7.52 -0.92
C LEU A 118 -2.34 7.83 -2.21
N VAL A 119 -2.90 7.31 -3.32
CA VAL A 119 -2.42 7.63 -4.67
C VAL A 119 -3.26 8.74 -5.29
N GLU A 120 -2.78 9.34 -6.38
CA GLU A 120 -3.47 10.47 -7.02
C GLU A 120 -4.91 10.15 -7.45
N SER A 121 -5.18 8.89 -7.84
CA SER A 121 -6.55 8.44 -8.18
C SER A 121 -7.52 8.52 -6.99
N ASP A 122 -7.05 8.20 -5.77
CA ASP A 122 -7.87 8.31 -4.56
C ASP A 122 -8.25 9.77 -4.29
N ILE A 123 -7.28 10.69 -4.40
CA ILE A 123 -7.51 12.13 -4.21
C ILE A 123 -8.49 12.66 -5.27
N ARG A 124 -8.34 12.23 -6.52
CA ARG A 124 -9.23 12.61 -7.62
C ARG A 124 -10.64 12.10 -7.40
N GLN A 125 -10.80 10.87 -6.93
CA GLN A 125 -12.08 10.29 -6.59
C GLN A 125 -12.78 11.10 -5.48
N ILE A 126 -12.08 11.41 -4.38
CA ILE A 126 -12.60 12.23 -3.26
C ILE A 126 -13.06 13.61 -3.75
N ARG A 127 -12.28 14.26 -4.63
CA ARG A 127 -12.67 15.55 -5.23
C ARG A 127 -13.96 15.43 -6.04
N THR A 128 -14.09 14.36 -6.84
CA THR A 128 -15.30 14.10 -7.63
C THR A 128 -16.50 13.87 -6.72
N GLU A 129 -16.36 13.09 -5.66
CA GLU A 129 -17.42 12.83 -4.67
C GLU A 129 -17.88 14.11 -3.97
N LEU A 130 -16.96 15.03 -3.67
CA LEU A 130 -17.25 16.33 -3.03
C LEU A 130 -17.68 17.42 -4.03
N GLY A 131 -17.63 17.16 -5.33
CA GLY A 131 -17.91 18.17 -6.36
C GLY A 131 -16.87 19.30 -6.42
N ILE A 132 -15.66 19.10 -5.88
CA ILE A 132 -14.60 20.10 -5.78
C ILE A 132 -13.57 19.86 -6.87
N ASN A 133 -13.50 20.74 -7.86
CA ASN A 133 -12.47 20.65 -8.89
C ASN A 133 -11.09 21.01 -8.34
N SER A 134 -10.04 20.38 -8.89
CA SER A 134 -8.66 20.75 -8.56
C SER A 134 -8.42 22.20 -9.01
N GLN A 135 -7.98 23.05 -8.09
CA GLN A 135 -7.57 24.41 -8.44
C GLN A 135 -6.29 24.35 -9.27
N LEU A 136 -6.39 24.71 -10.55
CA LEU A 136 -5.25 24.86 -11.44
C LEU A 136 -4.71 26.30 -11.30
N GLY A 137 -3.39 26.44 -11.22
CA GLY A 137 -2.73 27.73 -11.15
C GLY A 137 -2.05 28.03 -9.81
N ARG A 138 -1.48 29.22 -9.69
CA ARG A 138 -0.83 29.69 -8.45
C ARG A 138 -1.87 30.09 -7.42
N CYS A 139 -1.62 29.79 -6.14
CA CYS A 139 -2.39 30.40 -5.05
C CYS A 139 -2.16 31.90 -5.04
N GLY A 140 -3.22 32.68 -4.83
CA GLY A 140 -3.06 34.11 -4.56
C GLY A 140 -2.21 34.31 -3.29
N ALA A 141 -1.25 35.23 -3.33
CA ALA A 141 -0.45 35.57 -2.16
C ALA A 141 -1.31 36.17 -1.05
N LEU A 142 -0.94 35.91 0.21
CA LEU A 142 -1.51 36.60 1.36
C LEU A 142 -0.94 38.02 1.47
N PRO A 143 -1.64 38.95 2.13
CA PRO A 143 -1.04 40.20 2.58
C PRO A 143 0.23 39.94 3.40
N LEU A 144 1.24 40.78 3.28
CA LEU A 144 2.56 40.55 3.90
C LEU A 144 2.46 40.34 5.44
N GLU A 145 1.62 41.12 6.11
CA GLU A 145 1.42 41.01 7.57
C GLU A 145 0.84 39.64 7.95
N ASP A 146 -0.17 39.18 7.20
CA ASP A 146 -0.78 37.86 7.43
C ASP A 146 0.20 36.74 7.12
N GLN A 147 1.02 36.89 6.05
CA GLN A 147 2.04 35.92 5.71
C GLN A 147 3.05 35.73 6.84
N LEU A 148 3.56 36.80 7.42
CA LEU A 148 4.50 36.76 8.53
C LEU A 148 3.85 36.12 9.78
N THR A 149 2.60 36.47 10.07
CA THR A 149 1.84 35.91 11.18
C THR A 149 1.63 34.40 11.02
N VAL A 150 1.27 33.94 9.82
CA VAL A 150 1.10 32.51 9.47
C VAL A 150 2.42 31.76 9.61
N GLN A 151 3.53 32.34 9.14
CA GLN A 151 4.87 31.73 9.25
C GLN A 151 5.30 31.56 10.71
N ASP A 152 5.14 32.60 11.51
CA ASP A 152 5.49 32.57 12.93
C ASP A 152 4.60 31.55 13.71
N TYR A 153 3.29 31.53 13.43
CA TYR A 153 2.38 30.56 14.00
C TYR A 153 2.78 29.12 13.62
N TRP A 154 3.12 28.89 12.36
CA TRP A 154 3.56 27.57 11.87
C TRP A 154 4.86 27.10 12.53
N GLN A 155 5.85 28.00 12.73
CA GLN A 155 7.10 27.64 13.40
C GLN A 155 6.87 27.23 14.86
N ARG A 156 6.04 27.96 15.58
CA ARG A 156 5.66 27.60 16.96
C ARG A 156 4.96 26.24 17.02
N MET A 157 4.06 25.94 16.09
CA MET A 157 3.40 24.65 16.06
C MET A 157 4.36 23.49 15.77
N LYS A 158 5.42 23.68 14.98
CA LYS A 158 6.42 22.64 14.75
C LYS A 158 7.13 22.15 16.00
N GLU A 159 7.22 23.00 17.02
CA GLU A 159 7.86 22.68 18.31
C GLU A 159 6.93 21.89 19.23
N THR A 160 5.63 22.06 19.08
CA THR A 160 4.61 21.51 20.01
C THR A 160 3.83 20.34 19.45
N GLU A 161 3.67 20.25 18.12
CA GLU A 161 2.87 19.23 17.45
C GLU A 161 3.70 18.49 16.39
N SER A 162 3.86 17.19 16.54
CA SER A 162 4.60 16.34 15.63
C SER A 162 3.77 15.90 14.40
N ASP A 163 2.44 15.76 14.55
CA ASP A 163 1.54 15.35 13.47
C ASP A 163 1.28 16.51 12.50
N THR A 164 1.75 16.36 11.28
CA THR A 164 1.61 17.38 10.22
C THR A 164 0.15 17.68 9.88
N PHE A 165 -0.74 16.67 9.91
CA PHE A 165 -2.16 16.89 9.67
C PHE A 165 -2.79 17.75 10.77
N GLN A 166 -2.47 17.49 12.04
CA GLN A 166 -2.96 18.29 13.16
C GLN A 166 -2.45 19.73 13.09
N ARG A 167 -1.19 19.94 12.66
CA ARG A 167 -0.67 21.30 12.42
C ARG A 167 -1.50 22.06 11.37
N TYR A 168 -1.86 21.40 10.25
CA TYR A 168 -2.72 22.03 9.24
C TYR A 168 -4.13 22.30 9.74
N ARG A 169 -4.69 21.42 10.59
CA ARG A 169 -5.99 21.68 11.24
C ARG A 169 -5.96 22.91 12.11
N GLN A 170 -4.99 23.00 13.03
CA GLN A 170 -4.84 24.13 13.94
C GLN A 170 -4.57 25.43 13.15
N LEU A 171 -3.78 25.35 12.07
CA LEU A 171 -3.53 26.48 11.21
C LEU A 171 -4.81 26.98 10.53
N GLN A 172 -5.64 26.08 10.02
CA GLN A 172 -6.92 26.40 9.39
C GLN A 172 -7.92 27.00 10.41
N GLU A 173 -7.92 26.49 11.63
CA GLU A 173 -8.73 27.03 12.73
C GLU A 173 -8.29 28.43 13.14
N ALA A 174 -7.00 28.72 13.12
CA ALA A 174 -6.44 30.04 13.44
C ALA A 174 -6.67 31.08 12.32
N PHE A 175 -6.72 30.63 11.06
CA PHE A 175 -6.84 31.49 9.88
C PHE A 175 -7.97 31.01 8.95
N PRO A 176 -9.23 31.00 9.40
CA PRO A 176 -10.35 30.41 8.66
C PRO A 176 -10.73 31.18 7.40
N GLN A 177 -10.27 32.45 7.24
CA GLN A 177 -10.53 33.28 6.08
C GLN A 177 -9.68 32.88 4.85
N TYR A 178 -8.68 32.00 5.01
CA TYR A 178 -7.81 31.54 3.93
C TYR A 178 -7.97 30.03 3.73
N ASP A 179 -7.88 29.57 2.47
CA ASP A 179 -7.81 28.14 2.16
C ASP A 179 -6.40 27.58 2.47
N LEU A 180 -6.33 26.26 2.69
CA LEU A 180 -5.08 25.56 3.01
C LEU A 180 -4.01 25.73 1.93
N GLY A 181 -4.41 25.85 0.66
CA GLY A 181 -3.47 26.07 -0.44
C GLY A 181 -2.74 27.40 -0.31
N ARG A 182 -3.46 28.48 0.06
CA ARG A 182 -2.88 29.81 0.32
C ARG A 182 -2.03 29.82 1.58
N LEU A 183 -2.50 29.20 2.65
CA LEU A 183 -1.76 29.08 3.91
C LEU A 183 -0.44 28.32 3.69
N ASN A 184 -0.48 27.20 2.93
CA ASN A 184 0.72 26.43 2.62
C ASN A 184 1.71 27.21 1.72
N ALA A 185 1.20 28.02 0.78
CA ALA A 185 2.06 28.90 -0.02
C ALA A 185 2.76 29.95 0.86
N ALA A 186 2.03 30.55 1.82
CA ALA A 186 2.59 31.51 2.76
C ALA A 186 3.70 30.89 3.64
N ILE A 187 3.50 29.66 4.14
CA ILE A 187 4.50 28.93 4.93
C ILE A 187 5.79 28.70 4.16
N ASN A 188 5.68 28.37 2.86
CA ASN A 188 6.84 28.02 2.02
C ASN A 188 7.47 29.20 1.32
N GLY A 189 6.97 30.42 1.50
CA GLY A 189 7.52 31.65 0.91
C GLY A 189 7.37 31.73 -0.62
N ILE A 190 6.30 31.14 -1.18
CA ILE A 190 6.03 31.04 -2.62
C ILE A 190 4.90 31.97 -3.02
#